data_55accceea8864b0123ba7e800df9649d
#
_entry.id   55accceea8864b0123ba7e800df9649d
#
_cell.length_a   1.000
_cell.length_b   1.000
_cell.length_c   1.000
_cell.angle_alpha   90.00
_cell.angle_beta   90.00
_cell.angle_gamma   90.00
#
_symmetry.space_group_name_H-M   'P 1'
#
loop_
_entity.id
_entity.type
_entity.pdbx_description
1 polymer ?
#
loop_
_entity_poly.entity_id
_entity_poly.type
_entity_poly.pdbx_seq_one_letter_code
_entity_poly.pdbx_strand_id
1 'polypeptide(L)'
;MKILETRLYQHIDLLVLRYPQLAVTRDCIVEAYRILEEAYTHEGKLLVAGNGGSAADAEHIVGELMKGFVNPRKLETDYSDALITVNKELGRVLSENLQGALPAIALDGHLALTTAYMNDCEPLLCFAQQVNGFGRKSDVFLGISCLLYTSDAADD
;
A
#
# COMPACT_ATOMS: atom_id res chain seq x y z
N MET A 1 -21.38 -0.60 -6.52
CA MET A 1 -20.93 -1.99 -6.62
C MET A 1 -20.75 -2.45 -8.07
N LYS A 2 -21.76 -2.60 -8.93
CA LYS A 2 -21.60 -3.10 -10.31
C LYS A 2 -20.63 -2.32 -11.23
N ILE A 3 -20.53 -0.99 -11.10
CA ILE A 3 -19.66 -0.17 -11.98
C ILE A 3 -18.18 -0.30 -11.61
N LEU A 4 -17.85 -0.43 -10.33
CA LEU A 4 -16.47 -0.66 -9.86
C LEU A 4 -15.97 -2.03 -10.29
N GLU A 5 -16.78 -3.09 -10.17
CA GLU A 5 -16.41 -4.42 -10.65
C GLU A 5 -16.11 -4.44 -12.16
N THR A 6 -16.93 -3.77 -12.97
CA THR A 6 -16.70 -3.70 -14.42
C THR A 6 -15.38 -3.02 -14.77
N ARG A 7 -15.02 -1.93 -14.08
CA ARG A 7 -13.73 -1.24 -14.29
C ARG A 7 -12.53 -2.08 -13.88
N LEU A 8 -12.61 -2.77 -12.75
CA LEU A 8 -11.55 -3.67 -12.29
C LEU A 8 -11.26 -4.73 -13.35
N TYR A 9 -12.29 -5.43 -13.82
CA TYR A 9 -12.12 -6.46 -14.84
C TYR A 9 -11.54 -5.92 -16.15
N GLN A 10 -11.93 -4.73 -16.58
CA GLN A 10 -11.34 -4.08 -17.76
C GLN A 10 -9.83 -3.84 -17.60
N HIS A 11 -9.36 -3.41 -16.43
CA HIS A 11 -7.93 -3.22 -16.16
C HIS A 11 -7.17 -4.54 -16.14
N ILE A 12 -7.75 -5.58 -15.55
CA ILE A 12 -7.15 -6.92 -15.50
C ILE A 12 -7.11 -7.55 -16.89
N ASP A 13 -8.18 -7.43 -17.66
CA ASP A 13 -8.23 -7.94 -19.04
C ASP A 13 -7.20 -7.21 -19.92
N LEU A 14 -6.99 -5.90 -19.73
CA LEU A 14 -5.93 -5.15 -20.41
C LEU A 14 -4.54 -5.60 -19.97
N LEU A 15 -4.33 -5.91 -18.68
CA LEU A 15 -3.07 -6.45 -18.17
C LEU A 15 -2.75 -7.78 -18.84
N VAL A 16 -3.71 -8.72 -18.88
CA VAL A 16 -3.56 -10.04 -19.49
C VAL A 16 -3.38 -9.93 -21.01
N LEU A 17 -4.06 -8.99 -21.66
CA LEU A 17 -3.86 -8.72 -23.08
C LEU A 17 -2.42 -8.27 -23.38
N ARG A 18 -1.84 -7.40 -22.54
CA ARG A 18 -0.46 -6.91 -22.70
C ARG A 18 0.59 -7.95 -22.31
N TYR A 19 0.27 -8.77 -21.31
CA TYR A 19 1.17 -9.76 -20.71
C TYR A 19 0.44 -11.10 -20.57
N PRO A 20 0.28 -11.88 -21.67
CA PRO A 20 -0.50 -13.12 -21.69
C PRO A 20 -0.02 -14.18 -20.67
N GLN A 21 1.26 -14.17 -20.32
CA GLN A 21 1.82 -15.05 -19.29
C GLN A 21 1.22 -14.82 -17.89
N LEU A 22 0.61 -13.67 -17.63
CA LEU A 22 -0.07 -13.35 -16.36
C LEU A 22 -1.51 -13.86 -16.31
N ALA A 23 -2.03 -14.48 -17.35
CA ALA A 23 -3.39 -15.02 -17.37
C ALA A 23 -3.64 -16.01 -16.22
N VAL A 24 -2.62 -16.79 -15.86
CA VAL A 24 -2.68 -17.78 -14.76
C VAL A 24 -2.85 -17.14 -13.39
N THR A 25 -2.47 -15.88 -13.21
CA THR A 25 -2.58 -15.14 -11.94
C THR A 25 -3.81 -14.25 -11.87
N ARG A 26 -4.66 -14.26 -12.90
CA ARG A 26 -5.82 -13.35 -13.02
C ARG A 26 -6.72 -13.35 -11.78
N ASP A 27 -7.10 -14.52 -11.32
CA ASP A 27 -8.02 -14.66 -10.18
C ASP A 27 -7.34 -14.27 -8.86
N CYS A 28 -6.04 -14.53 -8.72
CA CYS A 28 -5.25 -14.08 -7.57
C CYS A 28 -5.17 -12.55 -7.50
N ILE A 29 -5.02 -11.86 -8.64
CA ILE A 29 -5.01 -10.39 -8.71
C ILE A 29 -6.38 -9.82 -8.30
N VAL A 30 -7.47 -10.43 -8.75
CA VAL A 30 -8.83 -10.03 -8.34
C VAL A 30 -9.01 -10.20 -6.83
N GLU A 31 -8.55 -11.32 -6.28
CA GLU A 31 -8.67 -11.59 -4.86
C GLU A 31 -7.82 -10.64 -4.01
N ALA A 32 -6.57 -10.35 -4.42
CA ALA A 32 -5.72 -9.36 -3.77
C ALA A 32 -6.37 -7.97 -3.74
N TYR A 33 -7.00 -7.55 -4.85
CA TYR A 33 -7.76 -6.31 -4.88
C TYR A 33 -8.92 -6.31 -3.86
N ARG A 34 -9.69 -7.40 -3.78
CA ARG A 34 -10.82 -7.51 -2.84
C ARG A 34 -10.39 -7.45 -1.38
N ILE A 35 -9.29 -8.13 -1.06
CA ILE A 35 -8.69 -8.07 0.29
C ILE A 35 -8.31 -6.64 0.65
N LEU A 36 -7.69 -5.91 -0.27
CA LEU A 36 -7.31 -4.51 -0.05
C LEU A 36 -8.53 -3.59 0.07
N GLU A 37 -9.54 -3.76 -0.79
CA GLU A 37 -10.79 -2.99 -0.73
C GLU A 37 -11.51 -3.21 0.60
N GLU A 38 -11.60 -4.46 1.07
CA GLU A 38 -12.17 -4.80 2.37
C GLU A 38 -11.38 -4.17 3.53
N ALA A 39 -10.05 -4.25 3.50
CA ALA A 39 -9.20 -3.64 4.52
C ALA A 39 -9.43 -2.13 4.61
N TYR A 40 -9.41 -1.41 3.51
CA TYR A 40 -9.65 0.04 3.49
C TYR A 40 -11.09 0.41 3.89
N THR A 41 -12.06 -0.44 3.59
CA THR A 41 -13.46 -0.23 4.04
C THR A 41 -13.59 -0.34 5.55
N HIS A 42 -12.68 -1.07 6.20
CA HIS A 42 -12.61 -1.24 7.65
C HIS A 42 -11.51 -0.40 8.31
N GLU A 43 -11.15 0.73 7.70
CA GLU A 43 -10.14 1.67 8.19
C GLU A 43 -8.74 1.03 8.38
N GLY A 44 -8.48 -0.06 7.68
CA GLY A 44 -7.17 -0.71 7.64
C GLY A 44 -6.19 0.03 6.75
N LYS A 45 -4.96 -0.43 6.77
CA LYS A 45 -3.86 0.05 5.93
C LYS A 45 -3.09 -1.10 5.31
N LEU A 46 -2.28 -0.78 4.30
CA LEU A 46 -1.34 -1.71 3.71
C LEU A 46 0.05 -1.53 4.34
N LEU A 47 0.63 -2.62 4.82
CA LEU A 47 2.03 -2.71 5.21
C LEU A 47 2.78 -3.46 4.10
N VAL A 48 3.83 -2.87 3.56
CA VAL A 48 4.58 -3.47 2.44
C VAL A 48 6.03 -3.67 2.86
N ALA A 49 6.60 -4.81 2.52
CA ALA A 49 8.01 -5.09 2.75
C ALA A 49 8.66 -5.75 1.54
N GLY A 50 9.91 -5.43 1.31
CA GLY A 50 10.77 -6.03 0.31
C GLY A 50 12.23 -5.73 0.58
N ASN A 51 13.13 -6.43 -0.08
CA ASN A 51 14.56 -6.18 0.01
C ASN A 51 15.14 -5.79 -1.34
N GLY A 52 16.17 -4.95 -1.38
CA GLY A 52 16.83 -4.55 -2.62
C GLY A 52 15.87 -3.88 -3.61
N GLY A 53 15.73 -4.41 -4.81
CA GLY A 53 14.79 -3.90 -5.81
C GLY A 53 13.33 -3.97 -5.36
N SER A 54 12.95 -5.01 -4.61
CA SER A 54 11.60 -5.14 -4.05
C SER A 54 11.29 -4.11 -2.96
N ALA A 55 12.31 -3.55 -2.27
CA ALA A 55 12.14 -2.41 -1.39
C ALA A 55 11.75 -1.15 -2.18
N ALA A 56 12.40 -0.91 -3.32
CA ALA A 56 12.02 0.20 -4.20
C ALA A 56 10.58 0.05 -4.75
N ASP A 57 10.17 -1.19 -5.06
CA ASP A 57 8.78 -1.47 -5.46
C ASP A 57 7.80 -1.21 -4.31
N ALA A 58 8.15 -1.58 -3.07
CA ALA A 58 7.34 -1.33 -1.88
C ALA A 58 7.14 0.18 -1.66
N GLU A 59 8.21 0.98 -1.70
CA GLU A 59 8.14 2.43 -1.58
C GLU A 59 7.31 3.06 -2.72
N HIS A 60 7.43 2.57 -3.95
CA HIS A 60 6.65 3.04 -5.10
C HIS A 60 5.15 2.76 -4.89
N ILE A 61 4.78 1.55 -4.52
CA ILE A 61 3.39 1.17 -4.22
C ILE A 61 2.79 2.09 -3.14
N VAL A 62 3.53 2.32 -2.07
CA VAL A 62 3.11 3.25 -0.99
C VAL A 62 2.93 4.66 -1.52
N GLY A 63 3.84 5.15 -2.34
CA GLY A 63 3.75 6.46 -2.99
C GLY A 63 2.46 6.64 -3.80
N GLU A 64 2.08 5.63 -4.61
CA GLU A 64 0.86 5.64 -5.43
C GLU A 64 -0.43 5.56 -4.60
N LEU A 65 -0.40 4.87 -3.46
CA LEU A 65 -1.54 4.78 -2.54
C LEU A 65 -1.70 6.05 -1.70
N MET A 66 -0.61 6.64 -1.24
CA MET A 66 -0.62 7.86 -0.43
C MET A 66 -0.93 9.12 -1.26
N LYS A 67 -0.60 9.11 -2.55
CA LYS A 67 -0.85 10.22 -3.48
C LYS A 67 -1.23 9.66 -4.85
N GLY A 68 -2.37 10.07 -5.41
CA GLY A 68 -2.75 9.69 -6.76
C GLY A 68 -1.84 10.34 -7.82
N PHE A 69 -1.46 9.58 -8.85
CA PHE A 69 -0.70 10.08 -9.99
C PHE A 69 -1.63 10.46 -11.16
N VAL A 70 -2.38 9.48 -11.70
CA VAL A 70 -3.30 9.70 -12.82
C VAL A 70 -4.66 10.21 -12.34
N ASN A 71 -5.12 9.72 -11.20
CA ASN A 71 -6.42 10.04 -10.62
C ASN A 71 -6.23 10.69 -9.25
N PRO A 72 -6.00 12.02 -9.18
CA PRO A 72 -5.87 12.71 -7.90
C PRO A 72 -7.19 12.58 -7.12
N ARG A 73 -7.09 12.09 -5.88
CA ARG A 73 -8.22 11.97 -4.96
C ARG A 73 -8.37 13.27 -4.20
N LYS A 74 -9.50 13.95 -4.32
CA LYS A 74 -9.79 15.13 -3.51
C LYS A 74 -10.01 14.74 -2.05
N LEU A 75 -9.72 15.68 -1.15
CA LEU A 75 -10.15 15.54 0.25
C LEU A 75 -11.68 15.50 0.34
N GLU A 76 -12.18 14.80 1.35
CA GLU A 76 -13.59 14.86 1.73
C GLU A 76 -13.98 16.29 2.11
N THR A 77 -15.22 16.68 1.76
CA THR A 77 -15.70 18.05 1.96
C THR A 77 -15.66 18.45 3.42
N ASP A 78 -16.14 17.58 4.31
CA ASP A 78 -16.18 17.84 5.74
C ASP A 78 -14.77 18.07 6.33
N TYR A 79 -13.77 17.34 5.85
CA TYR A 79 -12.39 17.53 6.27
C TYR A 79 -11.81 18.85 5.76
N SER A 80 -12.08 19.20 4.50
CA SER A 80 -11.69 20.49 3.92
C SER A 80 -12.29 21.66 4.68
N ASP A 81 -13.57 21.60 5.01
CA ASP A 81 -14.28 22.63 5.79
C ASP A 81 -13.72 22.75 7.22
N ALA A 82 -13.39 21.63 7.85
CA ALA A 82 -12.76 21.63 9.17
C ALA A 82 -11.38 22.33 9.14
N LEU A 83 -10.55 22.07 8.13
CA LEU A 83 -9.27 22.75 7.95
C LEU A 83 -9.44 24.28 7.80
N ILE A 84 -10.39 24.71 6.99
CA ILE A 84 -10.69 26.13 6.76
C ILE A 84 -11.25 26.80 8.02
N THR A 85 -12.01 26.05 8.83
CA THR A 85 -12.56 26.55 10.11
C THR A 85 -11.45 26.79 11.12
N VAL A 86 -10.44 25.94 11.19
CA VAL A 86 -9.29 26.11 12.11
C VAL A 86 -8.44 27.32 11.72
N ASN A 87 -8.15 27.48 10.44
CA ASN A 87 -7.42 28.61 9.91
C ASN A 87 -7.82 28.86 8.46
N LYS A 88 -8.43 29.99 8.17
CA LYS A 88 -9.02 30.30 6.88
C LYS A 88 -8.01 30.30 5.73
N GLU A 89 -6.83 30.86 5.94
CA GLU A 89 -5.79 31.00 4.90
C GLU A 89 -5.04 29.68 4.69
N LEU A 90 -4.46 29.16 5.77
CA LEU A 90 -3.73 27.88 5.71
C LEU A 90 -4.66 26.71 5.38
N GLY A 91 -5.89 26.70 5.89
CA GLY A 91 -6.87 25.65 5.59
C GLY A 91 -7.24 25.58 4.12
N ARG A 92 -7.33 26.72 3.41
CA ARG A 92 -7.51 26.74 1.95
C ARG A 92 -6.31 26.14 1.23
N VAL A 93 -5.08 26.56 1.60
CA VAL A 93 -3.86 26.00 1.00
C VAL A 93 -3.80 24.47 1.18
N LEU A 94 -4.11 23.98 2.38
CA LEU A 94 -4.14 22.55 2.66
C LEU A 94 -5.24 21.83 1.85
N SER A 95 -6.45 22.37 1.82
CA SER A 95 -7.59 21.77 1.11
C SER A 95 -7.36 21.68 -0.40
N GLU A 96 -6.65 22.65 -0.98
CA GLU A 96 -6.37 22.70 -2.42
C GLU A 96 -5.19 21.81 -2.83
N ASN A 97 -4.26 21.52 -1.90
CA ASN A 97 -3.00 20.83 -2.23
C ASN A 97 -2.87 19.43 -1.65
N LEU A 98 -3.59 19.10 -0.57
CA LEU A 98 -3.63 17.73 -0.06
C LEU A 98 -4.54 16.85 -0.90
N GLN A 99 -4.24 15.56 -0.91
CA GLN A 99 -5.06 14.54 -1.58
C GLN A 99 -5.56 13.53 -0.55
N GLY A 100 -6.72 12.91 -0.83
CA GLY A 100 -7.19 11.74 -0.10
C GLY A 100 -6.20 10.58 -0.29
N ALA A 101 -5.68 10.07 0.81
CA ALA A 101 -4.72 8.97 0.82
C ALA A 101 -5.39 7.64 1.15
N LEU A 102 -4.87 6.55 0.57
CA LEU A 102 -5.09 5.20 1.05
C LEU A 102 -3.91 4.85 1.97
N PRO A 103 -4.12 4.68 3.29
CA PRO A 103 -3.02 4.52 4.24
C PRO A 103 -2.14 3.31 3.90
N ALA A 104 -0.85 3.55 3.71
CA ALA A 104 0.13 2.50 3.42
C ALA A 104 1.50 2.87 4.02
N ILE A 105 2.27 1.87 4.44
CA ILE A 105 3.60 2.03 5.04
C ILE A 105 4.56 1.05 4.38
N ALA A 106 5.66 1.55 3.81
CA ALA A 106 6.79 0.74 3.39
C ALA A 106 7.69 0.48 4.60
N LEU A 107 7.80 -0.79 5.01
CA LEU A 107 8.55 -1.16 6.21
C LEU A 107 10.06 -1.06 6.02
N ASP A 108 10.54 -1.11 4.78
CA ASP A 108 11.93 -0.89 4.40
C ASP A 108 12.37 0.58 4.53
N GLY A 109 11.44 1.52 4.54
CA GLY A 109 11.73 2.96 4.70
C GLY A 109 12.21 3.37 6.09
N HIS A 110 12.15 2.52 7.10
CA HIS A 110 12.55 2.82 8.48
C HIS A 110 14.00 2.44 8.76
N LEU A 111 14.94 3.02 8.01
CA LEU A 111 16.36 2.64 8.04
C LEU A 111 16.96 2.56 9.45
N ALA A 112 16.73 3.56 10.30
CA ALA A 112 17.29 3.58 11.65
C ALA A 112 16.74 2.45 12.53
N LEU A 113 15.41 2.21 12.46
CA LEU A 113 14.78 1.11 13.18
C LEU A 113 15.28 -0.25 12.68
N THR A 114 15.31 -0.44 11.37
CA THR A 114 15.73 -1.71 10.74
C THR A 114 17.18 -2.04 11.11
N THR A 115 18.09 -1.09 10.94
CA THR A 115 19.52 -1.31 11.23
C THR A 115 19.81 -1.50 12.72
N ALA A 116 19.13 -0.77 13.61
CA ALA A 116 19.25 -0.96 15.05
C ALA A 116 18.72 -2.34 15.45
N TYR A 117 17.54 -2.73 14.97
CA TYR A 117 16.97 -4.04 15.29
C TYR A 117 17.86 -5.20 14.81
N MET A 118 18.39 -5.09 13.58
CA MET A 118 19.30 -6.10 13.02
C MET A 118 20.61 -6.22 13.79
N ASN A 119 21.08 -5.14 14.43
CA ASN A 119 22.28 -5.14 15.26
C ASN A 119 22.04 -5.70 16.66
N ASP A 120 20.90 -5.40 17.26
CA ASP A 120 20.64 -5.63 18.68
C ASP A 120 19.79 -6.89 18.94
N CYS A 121 19.09 -7.40 17.91
CA CYS A 121 18.12 -8.49 18.00
C CYS A 121 18.37 -9.55 16.89
N GLU A 122 17.33 -10.36 16.59
CA GLU A 122 17.38 -11.33 15.49
C GLU A 122 17.18 -10.62 14.13
N PRO A 123 18.21 -10.53 13.27
CA PRO A 123 18.17 -9.75 12.05
C PRO A 123 17.04 -10.12 11.08
N LEU A 124 16.69 -11.42 11.01
CA LEU A 124 15.65 -11.91 10.10
C LEU A 124 14.24 -11.46 10.49
N LEU A 125 14.05 -11.00 11.73
CA LEU A 125 12.75 -10.57 12.24
C LEU A 125 12.52 -9.05 12.13
N CYS A 126 13.35 -8.29 11.42
CA CYS A 126 13.23 -6.83 11.35
C CYS A 126 11.89 -6.35 10.78
N PHE A 127 11.33 -7.03 9.78
CA PHE A 127 10.00 -6.72 9.25
C PHE A 127 8.89 -7.23 10.17
N ALA A 128 9.05 -8.42 10.73
CA ALA A 128 8.09 -8.98 11.69
C ALA A 128 7.93 -8.07 12.92
N GLN A 129 9.03 -7.50 13.43
CA GLN A 129 8.99 -6.52 14.51
C GLN A 129 8.18 -5.27 14.13
N GLN A 130 8.34 -4.77 12.91
CA GLN A 130 7.60 -3.62 12.43
C GLN A 130 6.11 -3.94 12.23
N VAL A 131 5.78 -5.13 11.70
CA VAL A 131 4.39 -5.60 11.62
C VAL A 131 3.77 -5.72 13.01
N ASN A 132 4.50 -6.25 13.98
CA ASN A 132 4.03 -6.32 15.37
C ASN A 132 3.75 -4.93 15.99
N GLY A 133 4.56 -3.93 15.64
CA GLY A 133 4.38 -2.55 16.13
C GLY A 133 3.28 -1.76 15.42
N PHE A 134 3.27 -1.79 14.10
CA PHE A 134 2.36 -0.99 13.27
C PHE A 134 1.04 -1.69 12.93
N GLY A 135 1.05 -3.03 12.89
CA GLY A 135 -0.08 -3.82 12.40
C GLY A 135 -1.30 -3.74 13.30
N ARG A 136 -2.47 -3.77 12.70
CA ARG A 136 -3.79 -3.84 13.34
C ARG A 136 -4.60 -4.94 12.66
N LYS A 137 -5.68 -5.38 13.30
CA LYS A 137 -6.48 -6.53 12.87
C LYS A 137 -7.07 -6.39 11.45
N SER A 138 -7.35 -5.17 11.00
CA SER A 138 -7.92 -4.89 9.67
C SER A 138 -6.85 -4.61 8.60
N ASP A 139 -5.56 -4.65 8.95
CA ASP A 139 -4.49 -4.34 8.01
C ASP A 139 -4.16 -5.54 7.10
N VAL A 140 -3.58 -5.22 5.96
CA VAL A 140 -3.01 -6.20 5.04
C VAL A 140 -1.50 -6.07 5.04
N PHE A 141 -0.79 -7.19 5.03
CA PHE A 141 0.65 -7.24 4.81
C PHE A 141 0.94 -7.78 3.41
N LEU A 142 1.81 -7.10 2.66
CA LEU A 142 2.29 -7.49 1.35
C LEU A 142 3.81 -7.65 1.38
N GLY A 143 4.29 -8.88 1.26
CA GLY A 143 5.69 -9.19 1.04
C GLY A 143 6.01 -9.27 -0.45
N ILE A 144 7.10 -8.62 -0.89
CA ILE A 144 7.55 -8.63 -2.28
C ILE A 144 8.91 -9.30 -2.37
N SER A 145 9.03 -10.35 -3.19
CA SER A 145 10.29 -11.00 -3.52
C SER A 145 10.33 -11.44 -4.97
N CYS A 146 11.42 -11.15 -5.66
CA CYS A 146 11.69 -11.68 -7.01
C CYS A 146 12.69 -12.85 -6.99
N LEU A 147 13.21 -13.23 -5.81
CA LEU A 147 14.23 -14.26 -5.63
C LEU A 147 13.69 -15.44 -4.80
N LEU A 148 12.52 -15.97 -5.18
CA LEU A 148 11.84 -17.05 -4.45
C LEU A 148 12.65 -18.36 -4.34
N TYR A 149 13.69 -18.52 -5.18
CA TYR A 149 14.59 -19.68 -5.13
C TYR A 149 15.76 -19.49 -4.14
N THR A 150 15.99 -18.27 -3.63
CA THR A 150 17.06 -17.95 -2.67
C THR A 150 16.55 -17.42 -1.34
N SER A 151 15.36 -16.89 -1.33
CA SER A 151 14.65 -16.45 -0.12
C SER A 151 13.29 -17.11 -0.15
N ASP A 152 13.13 -18.17 0.62
CA ASP A 152 11.83 -18.82 0.83
C ASP A 152 10.92 -17.89 1.64
N ALA A 153 10.51 -16.79 1.04
CA ALA A 153 9.56 -15.86 1.65
C ALA A 153 8.16 -16.48 1.80
N ALA A 154 7.96 -17.71 1.26
CA ALA A 154 6.72 -18.44 1.37
C ALA A 154 6.74 -19.53 2.47
N ASP A 155 7.92 -19.87 2.98
CA ASP A 155 8.11 -20.93 3.99
C ASP A 155 8.52 -20.41 5.38
N ASP A 156 8.66 -19.06 5.56
CA ASP A 156 8.97 -18.41 6.82
C ASP A 156 7.72 -17.80 7.50
#